data_aeea61b4d37d384898b62cdddeb4bbc5
#
_entry.id   aeea61b4d37d384898b62cdddeb4bbc5
#
_cell.length_a   1.000
_cell.length_b   1.000
_cell.length_c   1.000
_cell.angle_alpha   90.00
_cell.angle_beta   90.00
_cell.angle_gamma   90.00
#
_symmetry.space_group_name_H-M   'P 1'
#
loop_
_entity.id
_entity.type
_entity.pdbx_description
1 polymer ?
#
loop_
_entity_poly.entity_id
_entity_poly.type
_entity_poly.pdbx_seq_one_letter_code
_entity_poly.pdbx_strand_id
1 'polypeptide(L)'
;MTNLNGFSIEPMTKDDLDGVADMERRIFPLPWTQSQFKAEISNLFCHYMVAKMAGKVIGYVGFVSVEDEGYITNIAVEHGYRRKGVGTLLIAHVFEKAIKLGVRRLLLDVRKSNTNAQRFYRRFGFTEVSVRRRYYSDNLEDAIVMASELSSDPNAMELIEGIKKNVMKDREY
;
A
#
# COMPACT_ATOMS: atom_id res chain seq x y z
N MET A 1 15.31 -0.07 9.32
CA MET A 1 14.68 -1.42 9.30
C MET A 1 13.86 -1.57 10.57
N THR A 2 12.57 -1.63 10.47
CA THR A 2 11.70 -1.84 11.63
C THR A 2 11.37 -3.32 11.67
N ASN A 3 12.04 -4.07 12.55
CA ASN A 3 11.75 -5.50 12.75
C ASN A 3 10.52 -5.61 13.66
N LEU A 4 9.39 -5.97 13.10
CA LEU A 4 8.09 -5.94 13.73
C LEU A 4 7.58 -7.38 13.91
N ASN A 5 7.91 -8.01 15.05
CA ASN A 5 7.38 -9.33 15.43
C ASN A 5 7.42 -10.38 14.30
N GLY A 6 8.62 -10.60 13.73
CA GLY A 6 8.87 -11.64 12.74
C GLY A 6 8.81 -11.20 11.28
N PHE A 7 8.40 -9.96 10.96
CA PHE A 7 8.55 -9.41 9.61
C PHE A 7 9.09 -7.97 9.61
N SER A 8 9.80 -7.60 8.54
CA SER A 8 10.30 -6.24 8.30
C SER A 8 9.52 -5.56 7.19
N ILE A 9 9.49 -4.20 7.21
CA ILE A 9 9.09 -3.39 6.06
C ILE A 9 10.30 -2.57 5.62
N GLU A 10 10.64 -2.69 4.35
CA GLU A 10 11.83 -2.08 3.78
C GLU A 10 11.57 -1.62 2.33
N PRO A 11 12.38 -0.69 1.79
CA PRO A 11 12.28 -0.33 0.39
C PRO A 11 12.44 -1.56 -0.51
N MET A 12 11.61 -1.65 -1.55
CA MET A 12 11.71 -2.72 -2.56
C MET A 12 13.01 -2.57 -3.35
N THR A 13 13.71 -3.67 -3.52
CA THR A 13 14.95 -3.75 -4.30
C THR A 13 14.79 -4.68 -5.50
N LYS A 14 15.82 -4.76 -6.34
CA LYS A 14 15.81 -5.69 -7.50
C LYS A 14 15.70 -7.15 -7.07
N ASP A 15 16.22 -7.50 -5.90
CA ASP A 15 16.20 -8.88 -5.36
C ASP A 15 14.79 -9.31 -4.94
N ASP A 16 13.86 -8.37 -4.77
CA ASP A 16 12.48 -8.63 -4.38
C ASP A 16 11.55 -8.89 -5.57
N LEU A 17 11.98 -8.52 -6.78
CA LEU A 17 11.12 -8.47 -7.97
C LEU A 17 10.52 -9.83 -8.32
N ASP A 18 11.26 -10.93 -8.16
CA ASP A 18 10.76 -12.28 -8.41
C ASP A 18 9.62 -12.62 -7.45
N GLY A 19 9.83 -12.39 -6.15
CA GLY A 19 8.82 -12.65 -5.11
C GLY A 19 7.57 -11.81 -5.27
N VAL A 20 7.73 -10.54 -5.65
CA VAL A 20 6.60 -9.61 -5.89
C VAL A 20 5.82 -10.03 -7.14
N ALA A 21 6.48 -10.32 -8.26
CA ALA A 21 5.83 -10.74 -9.49
C ALA A 21 5.12 -12.10 -9.31
N ASP A 22 5.69 -13.02 -8.53
CA ASP A 22 5.03 -14.28 -8.17
C ASP A 22 3.76 -14.05 -7.34
N MET A 23 3.80 -13.12 -6.39
CA MET A 23 2.64 -12.74 -5.59
C MET A 23 1.54 -12.11 -6.47
N GLU A 24 1.91 -11.21 -7.38
CA GLU A 24 0.99 -10.58 -8.33
C GLU A 24 0.19 -11.63 -9.12
N ARG A 25 0.90 -12.62 -9.70
CA ARG A 25 0.28 -13.70 -10.48
C ARG A 25 -0.72 -14.54 -9.67
N ARG A 26 -0.52 -14.65 -8.36
CA ARG A 26 -1.45 -15.40 -7.49
C ARG A 26 -2.65 -14.59 -7.02
N ILE A 27 -2.52 -13.26 -6.97
CA ILE A 27 -3.51 -12.38 -6.32
C ILE A 27 -4.40 -11.65 -7.34
N PHE A 28 -3.82 -11.20 -8.46
CA PHE A 28 -4.52 -10.35 -9.40
C PHE A 28 -4.81 -11.05 -10.75
N PRO A 29 -6.00 -10.80 -11.34
CA PRO A 29 -6.35 -11.38 -12.64
C PRO A 29 -5.51 -10.80 -13.78
N LEU A 30 -5.04 -9.55 -13.66
CA LEU A 30 -4.14 -8.87 -14.59
C LEU A 30 -2.88 -8.45 -13.82
N PRO A 31 -1.94 -9.38 -13.59
CA PRO A 31 -0.76 -9.13 -12.76
C PRO A 31 0.25 -8.25 -13.50
N TRP A 32 0.89 -7.36 -12.75
CA TRP A 32 2.07 -6.66 -13.23
C TRP A 32 3.24 -7.63 -13.41
N THR A 33 4.02 -7.37 -14.44
CA THR A 33 5.23 -8.15 -14.74
C THR A 33 6.42 -7.65 -13.91
N GLN A 34 7.42 -8.49 -13.76
CA GLN A 34 8.68 -8.11 -13.14
C GLN A 34 9.32 -6.87 -13.80
N SER A 35 9.24 -6.77 -15.14
CA SER A 35 9.80 -5.62 -15.87
C SER A 35 9.08 -4.31 -15.57
N GLN A 36 7.76 -4.34 -15.33
CA GLN A 36 7.00 -3.17 -14.90
C GLN A 36 7.44 -2.72 -13.51
N PHE A 37 7.54 -3.62 -12.53
CA PHE A 37 8.07 -3.29 -11.21
C PHE A 37 9.50 -2.75 -11.26
N LYS A 38 10.35 -3.36 -12.12
CA LYS A 38 11.73 -2.87 -12.31
C LYS A 38 11.78 -1.44 -12.84
N ALA A 39 10.89 -1.08 -13.75
CA ALA A 39 10.78 0.29 -14.27
C ALA A 39 10.35 1.24 -13.14
N GLU A 40 9.33 0.86 -12.36
CA GLU A 40 8.82 1.67 -11.25
C GLU A 40 9.87 1.93 -10.16
N ILE A 41 10.58 0.89 -9.67
CA ILE A 41 11.60 1.10 -8.62
C ILE A 41 12.82 1.89 -9.11
N SER A 42 12.97 2.08 -10.42
CA SER A 42 14.01 2.92 -11.02
C SER A 42 13.57 4.37 -11.23
N ASN A 43 12.30 4.67 -11.00
CA ASN A 43 11.72 6.00 -11.15
C ASN A 43 11.76 6.75 -9.81
N LEU A 44 12.33 7.96 -9.78
CA LEU A 44 12.49 8.76 -8.57
C LEU A 44 11.16 9.20 -7.93
N PHE A 45 10.09 9.25 -8.69
CA PHE A 45 8.75 9.61 -8.21
C PHE A 45 7.98 8.42 -7.65
N CYS A 46 8.48 7.19 -7.87
CA CYS A 46 7.82 5.96 -7.43
C CYS A 46 8.47 5.43 -6.16
N HIS A 47 7.65 5.06 -5.19
CA HIS A 47 8.08 4.61 -3.88
C HIS A 47 7.44 3.26 -3.59
N TYR A 48 8.25 2.20 -3.67
CA TYR A 48 7.81 0.83 -3.43
C TYR A 48 8.43 0.28 -2.16
N MET A 49 7.63 -0.42 -1.37
CA MET A 49 8.04 -1.07 -0.12
C MET A 49 7.56 -2.51 -0.11
N VAL A 50 8.33 -3.38 0.51
CA VAL A 50 8.01 -4.79 0.73
C VAL A 50 7.93 -5.11 2.21
N ALA A 51 7.00 -5.99 2.56
CA ALA A 51 6.99 -6.68 3.84
C ALA A 51 7.63 -8.06 3.66
N LYS A 52 8.62 -8.40 4.49
CA LYS A 52 9.36 -9.66 4.43
C LYS A 52 9.28 -10.40 5.76
N MET A 53 9.13 -11.71 5.69
CA MET A 53 9.25 -12.63 6.83
C MET A 53 10.27 -13.71 6.47
N ALA A 54 11.30 -13.87 7.29
CA ALA A 54 12.40 -14.81 7.04
C ALA A 54 12.98 -14.67 5.61
N GLY A 55 13.15 -13.45 5.12
CA GLY A 55 13.65 -13.14 3.78
C GLY A 55 12.63 -13.29 2.64
N LYS A 56 11.44 -13.82 2.90
CA LYS A 56 10.40 -14.01 1.88
C LYS A 56 9.45 -12.81 1.84
N VAL A 57 9.13 -12.32 0.65
CA VAL A 57 8.11 -11.28 0.44
C VAL A 57 6.74 -11.83 0.80
N ILE A 58 6.04 -11.15 1.72
CA ILE A 58 4.69 -11.48 2.20
C ILE A 58 3.66 -10.38 1.91
N GLY A 59 4.10 -9.25 1.41
CA GLY A 59 3.28 -8.13 0.99
C GLY A 59 4.12 -7.04 0.37
N TYR A 60 3.48 -6.13 -0.35
CA TYR A 60 4.13 -4.94 -0.89
C TYR A 60 3.11 -3.82 -1.08
N VAL A 61 3.60 -2.60 -1.22
CA VAL A 61 2.84 -1.43 -1.59
C VAL A 61 3.69 -0.52 -2.47
N GLY A 62 3.07 0.12 -3.44
CA GLY A 62 3.67 1.17 -4.24
C GLY A 62 2.80 2.42 -4.27
N PHE A 63 3.43 3.59 -4.30
CA PHE A 63 2.77 4.84 -4.63
C PHE A 63 3.71 5.73 -5.44
N VAL A 64 3.13 6.58 -6.26
CA VAL A 64 3.83 7.63 -7.00
C VAL A 64 3.52 8.97 -6.37
N SER A 65 4.52 9.86 -6.24
CA SER A 65 4.32 11.22 -5.75
C SER A 65 4.67 12.22 -6.85
N VAL A 66 3.76 13.14 -7.14
CA VAL A 66 3.95 14.23 -8.08
C VAL A 66 3.45 15.51 -7.41
N GLU A 67 4.33 16.48 -7.26
CA GLU A 67 4.03 17.72 -6.52
C GLU A 67 3.53 17.42 -5.11
N ASP A 68 2.33 17.83 -4.76
CA ASP A 68 1.70 17.62 -3.46
C ASP A 68 0.66 16.48 -3.44
N GLU A 69 0.53 15.72 -4.52
CA GLU A 69 -0.33 14.56 -4.60
C GLU A 69 0.45 13.23 -4.64
N GLY A 70 -0.07 12.22 -3.97
CA GLY A 70 0.41 10.85 -4.02
C GLY A 70 -0.69 9.90 -4.50
N TYR A 71 -0.34 8.92 -5.33
CA TYR A 71 -1.27 7.94 -5.84
C TYR A 71 -0.79 6.52 -5.52
N ILE A 72 -1.54 5.81 -4.69
CA ILE A 72 -1.25 4.40 -4.37
C ILE A 72 -1.61 3.56 -5.60
N THR A 73 -0.58 2.99 -6.23
CA THR A 73 -0.72 2.23 -7.48
C THR A 73 -1.14 0.80 -7.22
N ASN A 74 -0.46 0.14 -6.28
CA ASN A 74 -0.65 -1.27 -5.97
C ASN A 74 -0.48 -1.50 -4.48
N ILE A 75 -1.24 -2.44 -3.93
CA ILE A 75 -0.98 -3.04 -2.63
C ILE A 75 -1.45 -4.49 -2.63
N ALA A 76 -0.62 -5.37 -2.12
CA ALA A 76 -1.00 -6.77 -1.91
C ALA A 76 -0.41 -7.34 -0.63
N VAL A 77 -1.14 -8.29 -0.05
CA VAL A 77 -0.68 -9.12 1.07
C VAL A 77 -1.01 -10.57 0.75
N GLU A 78 -0.03 -11.45 0.88
CA GLU A 78 -0.17 -12.88 0.71
C GLU A 78 -1.29 -13.44 1.58
N HIS A 79 -2.11 -14.36 1.06
CA HIS A 79 -3.34 -14.84 1.72
C HIS A 79 -3.09 -15.30 3.16
N GLY A 80 -2.04 -16.08 3.40
CA GLY A 80 -1.69 -16.58 4.73
C GLY A 80 -1.26 -15.51 5.74
N TYR A 81 -1.02 -14.28 5.27
CA TYR A 81 -0.56 -13.15 6.09
C TYR A 81 -1.58 -12.02 6.18
N ARG A 82 -2.76 -12.17 5.55
CA ARG A 82 -3.87 -11.22 5.68
C ARG A 82 -4.42 -11.23 7.10
N ARG A 83 -5.03 -10.11 7.50
CA ARG A 83 -5.62 -9.89 8.84
C ARG A 83 -4.62 -9.98 9.98
N LYS A 84 -3.33 -9.96 9.67
CA LYS A 84 -2.22 -9.95 10.63
C LYS A 84 -1.49 -8.59 10.67
N GLY A 85 -2.15 -7.49 10.29
CA GLY A 85 -1.61 -6.12 10.35
C GLY A 85 -0.59 -5.76 9.26
N VAL A 86 -0.17 -6.69 8.38
CA VAL A 86 0.82 -6.42 7.31
C VAL A 86 0.36 -5.26 6.43
N GLY A 87 -0.87 -5.30 5.92
CA GLY A 87 -1.41 -4.22 5.09
C GLY A 87 -1.52 -2.88 5.84
N THR A 88 -1.88 -2.93 7.14
CA THR A 88 -1.95 -1.74 7.99
C THR A 88 -0.58 -1.06 8.11
N LEU A 89 0.48 -1.84 8.33
CA LEU A 89 1.84 -1.31 8.44
C LEU A 89 2.37 -0.81 7.09
N LEU A 90 2.06 -1.50 5.98
CA LEU A 90 2.41 -1.02 4.64
C LEU A 90 1.79 0.36 4.36
N ILE A 91 0.49 0.53 4.61
CA ILE A 91 -0.19 1.83 4.44
C ILE A 91 0.37 2.88 5.41
N ALA A 92 0.62 2.55 6.67
CA ALA A 92 1.24 3.48 7.63
C ALA A 92 2.61 4.00 7.13
N HIS A 93 3.42 3.14 6.51
CA HIS A 93 4.69 3.57 5.90
C HIS A 93 4.49 4.44 4.66
N VAL A 94 3.43 4.21 3.85
CA VAL A 94 3.08 5.12 2.74
C VAL A 94 2.77 6.51 3.28
N PHE A 95 1.92 6.62 4.30
CA PHE A 95 1.58 7.90 4.93
C PHE A 95 2.82 8.62 5.47
N GLU A 96 3.66 7.91 6.22
CA GLU A 96 4.90 8.46 6.76
C GLU A 96 5.84 8.98 5.65
N LYS A 97 6.01 8.21 4.58
CA LYS A 97 6.84 8.60 3.44
C LYS A 97 6.24 9.77 2.69
N ALA A 98 4.93 9.75 2.44
CA ALA A 98 4.20 10.80 1.75
C ALA A 98 4.29 12.14 2.50
N ILE A 99 4.09 12.15 3.82
CA ILE A 99 4.25 13.35 4.65
C ILE A 99 5.68 13.90 4.57
N LYS A 100 6.70 13.04 4.66
CA LYS A 100 8.11 13.44 4.54
C LYS A 100 8.46 14.03 3.17
N LEU A 101 7.72 13.66 2.13
CA LEU A 101 7.86 14.20 0.77
C LEU A 101 7.04 15.47 0.52
N GLY A 102 6.25 15.94 1.50
CA GLY A 102 5.39 17.10 1.35
C GLY A 102 4.09 16.81 0.59
N VAL A 103 3.75 15.55 0.38
CA VAL A 103 2.46 15.15 -0.20
C VAL A 103 1.33 15.57 0.75
N ARG A 104 0.32 16.25 0.21
CA ARG A 104 -0.82 16.76 0.96
C ARG A 104 -2.07 15.90 0.80
N ARG A 105 -2.13 15.09 -0.26
CA ARG A 105 -3.28 14.27 -0.58
C ARG A 105 -2.84 12.91 -1.16
N LEU A 106 -3.40 11.84 -0.62
CA LEU A 106 -3.24 10.49 -1.18
C LEU A 106 -4.52 10.04 -1.88
N LEU A 107 -4.36 9.45 -3.06
CA LEU A 107 -5.45 8.88 -3.86
C LEU A 107 -5.20 7.40 -4.12
N LEU A 108 -6.26 6.67 -4.41
CA LEU A 108 -6.23 5.29 -4.91
C LEU A 108 -7.49 4.95 -5.69
N ASP A 109 -7.39 3.95 -6.56
CA ASP A 109 -8.53 3.29 -7.18
C ASP A 109 -8.79 1.93 -6.53
N VAL A 110 -10.04 1.63 -6.23
CA VAL A 110 -10.45 0.34 -5.69
C VAL A 110 -11.67 -0.19 -6.41
N ARG A 111 -11.71 -1.48 -6.72
CA ARG A 111 -12.90 -2.11 -7.34
C ARG A 111 -14.16 -1.84 -6.52
N LYS A 112 -15.24 -1.50 -7.20
CA LYS A 112 -16.54 -1.24 -6.56
C LYS A 112 -17.03 -2.44 -5.75
N SER A 113 -16.76 -3.65 -6.22
CA SER A 113 -17.09 -4.90 -5.51
C SER A 113 -16.19 -5.18 -4.29
N ASN A 114 -14.99 -4.58 -4.23
CA ASN A 114 -14.03 -4.85 -3.15
C ASN A 114 -14.34 -4.01 -1.90
N THR A 115 -15.51 -4.28 -1.29
CA THR A 115 -15.97 -3.59 -0.08
C THR A 115 -15.05 -3.78 1.13
N ASN A 116 -14.30 -4.89 1.17
CA ASN A 116 -13.32 -5.14 2.24
C ASN A 116 -12.15 -4.16 2.14
N ALA A 117 -11.60 -3.93 0.95
CA ALA A 117 -10.54 -2.96 0.74
C ALA A 117 -11.04 -1.53 1.00
N GLN A 118 -12.25 -1.18 0.53
CA GLN A 118 -12.83 0.13 0.82
C GLN A 118 -12.97 0.37 2.33
N ARG A 119 -13.46 -0.61 3.10
CA ARG A 119 -13.52 -0.52 4.57
C ARG A 119 -12.14 -0.40 5.21
N PHE A 120 -11.16 -1.11 4.67
CA PHE A 120 -9.78 -1.01 5.12
C PHE A 120 -9.22 0.40 4.93
N TYR A 121 -9.38 1.00 3.74
CA TYR A 121 -8.90 2.35 3.45
C TYR A 121 -9.61 3.44 4.27
N ARG A 122 -10.93 3.30 4.51
CA ARG A 122 -11.67 4.24 5.38
C ARG A 122 -11.09 4.36 6.78
N ARG A 123 -10.45 3.31 7.31
CA ARG A 123 -9.75 3.36 8.61
C ARG A 123 -8.56 4.32 8.61
N PHE A 124 -8.03 4.66 7.45
CA PHE A 124 -6.95 5.64 7.26
C PHE A 124 -7.45 6.98 6.73
N GLY A 125 -8.74 7.28 6.90
CA GLY A 125 -9.32 8.55 6.50
C GLY A 125 -9.61 8.69 5.00
N PHE A 126 -9.47 7.63 4.21
CA PHE A 126 -9.89 7.68 2.80
C PHE A 126 -11.41 7.77 2.69
N THR A 127 -11.88 8.70 1.87
CA THR A 127 -13.29 8.88 1.50
C THR A 127 -13.44 8.74 -0.01
N GLU A 128 -14.63 8.33 -0.45
CA GLU A 128 -14.97 8.26 -1.88
C GLU A 128 -15.10 9.67 -2.44
N VAL A 129 -14.40 9.96 -3.54
CA VAL A 129 -14.41 11.28 -4.20
C VAL A 129 -14.95 11.23 -5.63
N SER A 130 -14.82 10.12 -6.32
CA SER A 130 -15.40 9.92 -7.65
C SER A 130 -15.49 8.44 -8.04
N VAL A 131 -16.06 8.19 -9.22
CA VAL A 131 -16.19 6.84 -9.80
C VAL A 131 -15.67 6.88 -11.23
N ARG A 132 -14.72 5.97 -11.54
CA ARG A 132 -14.29 5.73 -12.91
C ARG A 132 -15.10 4.59 -13.51
N ARG A 133 -15.95 4.90 -14.46
CA ARG A 133 -16.83 3.91 -15.11
C ARG A 133 -16.02 2.94 -15.97
N ARG A 134 -16.33 1.63 -15.85
CA ARG A 134 -15.77 0.55 -16.70
C ARG A 134 -14.23 0.56 -16.71
N TYR A 135 -13.63 0.86 -15.58
CA TYR A 135 -12.18 1.10 -15.43
C TYR A 135 -11.37 -0.19 -15.57
N TYR A 136 -11.82 -1.27 -14.96
CA TYR A 136 -11.10 -2.55 -14.98
C TYR A 136 -11.41 -3.31 -16.26
N SER A 137 -10.36 -3.53 -17.09
CA SER A 137 -10.53 -4.10 -18.43
C SER A 137 -10.89 -5.59 -18.46
N ASP A 138 -10.64 -6.31 -17.36
CA ASP A 138 -10.94 -7.74 -17.25
C ASP A 138 -12.45 -8.03 -17.18
N ASN A 139 -13.24 -7.16 -16.55
CA ASN A 139 -14.68 -7.37 -16.38
C ASN A 139 -15.52 -6.09 -16.53
N LEU A 140 -14.91 -4.99 -16.97
CA LEU A 140 -15.53 -3.67 -17.13
C LEU A 140 -16.16 -3.11 -15.84
N GLU A 141 -15.64 -3.54 -14.70
CA GLU A 141 -16.10 -3.06 -13.40
C GLU A 141 -15.67 -1.59 -13.17
N ASP A 142 -16.52 -0.85 -12.46
CA ASP A 142 -16.21 0.52 -12.02
C ASP A 142 -15.12 0.51 -10.95
N ALA A 143 -14.27 1.53 -10.95
CA ALA A 143 -13.41 1.85 -9.83
C ALA A 143 -14.00 2.98 -8.99
N ILE A 144 -13.95 2.82 -7.67
CA ILE A 144 -14.18 3.90 -6.72
C ILE A 144 -12.83 4.60 -6.51
N VAL A 145 -12.78 5.90 -6.78
CA VAL A 145 -11.62 6.72 -6.45
C VAL A 145 -11.77 7.18 -5.01
N MET A 146 -10.79 6.86 -4.19
CA MET A 146 -10.78 7.29 -2.79
C MET A 146 -9.60 8.23 -2.54
N ALA A 147 -9.80 9.22 -1.68
CA ALA A 147 -8.78 10.17 -1.28
C ALA A 147 -8.72 10.35 0.23
N SER A 148 -7.51 10.59 0.73
CA SER A 148 -7.24 10.97 2.12
C SER A 148 -6.38 12.23 2.12
N GLU A 149 -6.83 13.28 2.82
CA GLU A 149 -6.03 14.47 3.03
C GLU A 149 -4.98 14.17 4.10
N LEU A 150 -3.72 14.48 3.78
CA LEU A 150 -2.62 14.39 4.72
C LEU A 150 -2.53 15.70 5.48
N SER A 151 -2.88 15.68 6.75
CA SER A 151 -2.66 16.84 7.61
C SER A 151 -1.15 17.08 7.76
N SER A 152 -0.72 18.32 7.54
CA SER A 152 0.61 18.79 7.95
C SER A 152 0.70 19.00 9.48
N ASP A 153 -0.36 18.63 10.21
CA ASP A 153 -0.41 18.67 11.66
C ASP A 153 0.65 17.72 12.24
N PRO A 154 1.50 18.16 13.18
CA PRO A 154 2.42 17.29 13.92
C PRO A 154 1.76 16.05 14.50
N ASN A 155 0.49 16.12 14.88
CA ASN A 155 -0.29 15.01 15.40
C ASN A 155 -0.54 13.90 14.37
N ALA A 156 -0.44 14.17 13.05
CA ALA A 156 -0.61 13.13 12.02
C ALA A 156 0.46 12.05 12.12
N MET A 157 1.70 12.41 12.44
CA MET A 157 2.78 11.46 12.68
C MET A 157 2.54 10.64 13.96
N GLU A 158 2.04 11.27 15.03
CA GLU A 158 1.68 10.56 16.26
C GLU A 158 0.57 9.54 16.03
N LEU A 159 -0.43 9.90 15.21
CA LEU A 159 -1.52 8.98 14.84
C LEU A 159 -0.97 7.75 14.09
N ILE A 160 -0.07 7.96 13.12
CA ILE A 160 0.57 6.88 12.36
C ILE A 160 1.40 5.97 13.30
N GLU A 161 2.18 6.55 14.20
CA GLU A 161 2.93 5.81 15.20
C GLU A 161 2.01 5.05 16.16
N GLY A 162 0.88 5.62 16.54
CA GLY A 162 -0.15 4.95 17.33
C GLY A 162 -0.74 3.74 16.61
N ILE A 163 -1.04 3.87 15.32
CA ILE A 163 -1.51 2.75 14.49
C ILE A 163 -0.46 1.63 14.43
N LYS A 164 0.82 1.98 14.22
CA LYS A 164 1.91 1.01 14.21
C LYS A 164 2.01 0.27 15.54
N LYS A 165 2.02 1.00 16.66
CA LYS A 165 2.10 0.42 18.01
C LYS A 165 0.93 -0.51 18.32
N ASN A 166 -0.30 -0.15 17.94
CA ASN A 166 -1.47 -0.99 18.19
C ASN A 166 -1.41 -2.31 17.42
N VAL A 167 -0.99 -2.28 16.14
CA VAL A 167 -0.78 -3.51 15.36
C VAL A 167 0.29 -4.42 15.98
N MET A 168 1.27 -3.83 16.67
CA MET A 168 2.31 -4.60 17.36
C MET A 168 1.78 -5.26 18.64
N LYS A 169 1.00 -4.54 19.45
CA LYS A 169 0.43 -5.04 20.71
C LYS A 169 -0.57 -6.17 20.51
N ASP A 170 -1.42 -6.10 19.48
CA ASP A 170 -2.43 -7.14 19.19
C ASP A 170 -1.83 -8.50 18.79
N ARG A 171 -0.50 -8.64 18.77
CA ARG A 171 0.25 -9.83 18.39
C ARG A 171 1.05 -10.47 19.54
N GLU A 172 1.07 -9.84 20.69
CA GLU A 172 1.74 -10.38 21.90
C GLU A 172 0.85 -11.38 22.69
N TYR A 173 -0.35 -11.70 22.15
CA TYR A 173 -1.29 -12.67 22.75
C TYR A 173 -1.61 -13.83 21.80
#